data_8f0c57cabcd8e3522af4787db5432ac4
#
_entry.id   8f0c57cabcd8e3522af4787db5432ac4
#
_cell.length_a   1.000
_cell.length_b   1.000
_cell.length_c   1.000
_cell.angle_alpha   90.00
_cell.angle_beta   90.00
_cell.angle_gamma   90.00
#
_symmetry.space_group_name_H-M   'P 1'
#
loop_
_entity.id
_entity.type
_entity.pdbx_description
1 polymer ?
#
loop_
_entity_poly.entity_id
_entity_poly.type
_entity_poly.pdbx_seq_one_letter_code
_entity_poly.pdbx_strand_id
1 'polypeptide(L)'
;MRVTQPNLNWMRFLDLASYLLFAVLAGLRWQNDTHHWMGAAISAPGFFLWMLARHQLGESFAVRAEAKRLVTHGLYSRIRHPIYLFGGLAFLGVFLVLGWYVWLVIFLAIHVAQYFRARREEQVLAEAFGDAYREYKARTTWF
;
A
#
# COMPACT_ATOMS: atom_id res chain seq x y z
N MET A 1 1.54 6.98 30.76
CA MET A 1 2.09 5.75 30.16
C MET A 1 2.66 6.10 28.78
N ARG A 2 4.00 6.10 28.63
CA ARG A 2 4.60 6.26 27.29
C ARG A 2 4.41 4.95 26.54
N VAL A 3 3.49 4.93 25.58
CA VAL A 3 3.39 3.81 24.62
C VAL A 3 4.65 3.88 23.78
N THR A 4 5.55 2.92 23.99
CA THR A 4 6.75 2.73 23.15
C THR A 4 6.29 2.55 21.72
N GLN A 5 6.58 3.53 20.87
CA GLN A 5 6.31 3.43 19.42
C GLN A 5 7.07 2.22 18.88
N PRO A 6 6.43 1.29 18.18
CA PRO A 6 7.14 0.18 17.55
C PRO A 6 8.16 0.77 16.57
N ASN A 7 9.41 0.33 16.69
CA ASN A 7 10.52 0.81 15.88
C ASN A 7 10.15 0.73 14.39
N LEU A 8 10.02 1.88 13.74
CA LEU A 8 9.67 2.03 12.31
C LEU A 8 10.61 1.20 11.41
N ASN A 9 11.83 0.95 11.86
CA ASN A 9 12.85 0.19 11.14
C ASN A 9 12.50 -1.30 11.02
N TRP A 10 11.94 -1.91 12.06
CA TRP A 10 11.58 -3.33 12.01
C TRP A 10 10.37 -3.60 11.10
N MET A 11 9.41 -2.68 11.04
CA MET A 11 8.28 -2.79 10.13
C MET A 11 8.72 -2.66 8.67
N ARG A 12 9.65 -1.74 8.37
CA ARG A 12 10.27 -1.63 7.04
C ARG A 12 11.03 -2.92 6.68
N PHE A 13 11.73 -3.51 7.65
CA PHE A 13 12.44 -4.76 7.45
C PHE A 13 11.49 -5.92 7.14
N LEU A 14 10.37 -6.05 7.87
CA LEU A 14 9.37 -7.09 7.61
C LEU A 14 8.72 -6.97 6.23
N ASP A 15 8.43 -5.74 5.81
CA ASP A 15 7.87 -5.52 4.48
C ASP A 15 8.86 -5.92 3.38
N LEU A 16 10.12 -5.48 3.49
CA LEU A 16 11.17 -5.86 2.54
C LEU A 16 11.40 -7.39 2.55
N ALA A 17 11.43 -8.01 3.72
CA ALA A 17 11.61 -9.45 3.85
C ALA A 17 10.43 -10.22 3.22
N SER A 18 9.19 -9.77 3.39
CA SER A 18 8.03 -10.39 2.76
C SER A 18 8.08 -10.29 1.24
N TYR A 19 8.49 -9.15 0.69
CA TYR A 19 8.65 -9.00 -0.76
C TYR A 19 9.79 -9.84 -1.32
N LEU A 20 10.92 -9.90 -0.61
CA LEU A 20 12.03 -10.75 -1.01
C LEU A 20 11.61 -12.22 -1.03
N LEU A 21 10.87 -12.66 -0.02
CA LEU A 21 10.30 -14.00 0.03
C LEU A 21 9.38 -14.27 -1.17
N PHE A 22 8.46 -13.37 -1.47
CA PHE A 22 7.55 -13.51 -2.61
C PHE A 22 8.29 -13.46 -3.95
N ALA A 23 9.30 -12.59 -4.09
CA ALA A 23 10.12 -12.53 -5.29
C ALA A 23 10.91 -13.84 -5.52
N VAL A 24 11.48 -14.42 -4.45
CA VAL A 24 12.16 -15.72 -4.50
C VAL A 24 11.18 -16.83 -4.87
N LEU A 25 10.01 -16.91 -4.23
CA LEU A 25 8.99 -17.90 -4.55
C LEU A 25 8.49 -17.77 -5.99
N ALA A 26 8.29 -16.53 -6.47
CA ALA A 26 7.93 -16.26 -7.85
C ALA A 26 9.03 -16.72 -8.82
N GLY A 27 10.31 -16.44 -8.50
CA GLY A 27 11.45 -16.89 -9.30
C GLY A 27 11.60 -18.40 -9.34
N LEU A 28 11.42 -19.08 -8.20
CA LEU A 28 11.48 -20.53 -8.12
C LEU A 28 10.35 -21.25 -8.89
N ARG A 29 9.22 -20.57 -9.05
CA ARG A 29 8.06 -21.08 -9.79
C ARG A 29 7.93 -20.51 -11.19
N TRP A 30 8.91 -19.73 -11.64
CA TRP A 30 8.85 -19.07 -12.92
C TRP A 30 8.72 -20.07 -14.07
N GLN A 31 7.69 -19.85 -14.87
CA GLN A 31 7.50 -20.52 -16.16
C GLN A 31 7.40 -19.44 -17.23
N ASN A 32 7.93 -19.71 -18.40
CA ASN A 32 7.93 -18.73 -19.49
C ASN A 32 6.58 -18.75 -20.23
N ASP A 33 5.52 -18.40 -19.53
CA ASP A 33 4.16 -18.31 -20.04
C ASP A 33 3.54 -16.92 -19.83
N THR A 34 2.38 -16.69 -20.44
CA THR A 34 1.68 -15.42 -20.43
C THR A 34 1.29 -14.96 -19.01
N HIS A 35 0.92 -15.90 -18.12
CA HIS A 35 0.48 -15.56 -16.76
C HIS A 35 1.62 -15.00 -15.93
N HIS A 36 2.81 -15.59 -16.03
CA HIS A 36 4.00 -15.11 -15.31
C HIS A 36 4.42 -13.73 -15.80
N TRP A 37 4.43 -13.51 -17.12
CA TRP A 37 4.77 -12.20 -17.69
C TRP A 37 3.74 -11.13 -17.32
N MET A 38 2.43 -11.44 -17.37
CA MET A 38 1.38 -10.51 -16.95
C MET A 38 1.50 -10.19 -15.45
N GLY A 39 1.69 -11.21 -14.62
CA GLY A 39 1.86 -11.01 -13.18
C GLY A 39 3.08 -10.17 -12.85
N ALA A 40 4.22 -10.39 -13.50
CA ALA A 40 5.42 -9.59 -13.33
C ALA A 40 5.24 -8.14 -13.81
N ALA A 41 4.58 -7.93 -14.95
CA ALA A 41 4.30 -6.61 -15.50
C ALA A 41 3.38 -5.77 -14.58
N ILE A 42 2.52 -6.40 -13.79
CA ILE A 42 1.68 -5.75 -12.79
C ILE A 42 2.43 -5.56 -11.47
N SER A 43 3.12 -6.62 -11.00
CA SER A 43 3.75 -6.62 -9.68
C SER A 43 4.94 -5.67 -9.59
N ALA A 44 5.83 -5.65 -10.59
CA ALA A 44 7.04 -4.85 -10.53
C ALA A 44 6.77 -3.33 -10.44
N PRO A 45 5.96 -2.70 -11.32
CA PRO A 45 5.61 -1.29 -11.16
C PRO A 45 4.76 -1.05 -9.91
N GLY A 46 3.86 -1.95 -9.55
CA GLY A 46 3.07 -1.88 -8.33
C GLY A 46 3.97 -1.79 -7.09
N PHE A 47 4.96 -2.66 -7.00
CA PHE A 47 5.94 -2.65 -5.91
C PHE A 47 6.78 -1.38 -5.88
N PHE A 48 7.31 -0.95 -7.03
CA PHE A 48 8.10 0.29 -7.11
C PHE A 48 7.30 1.50 -6.64
N LEU A 49 6.07 1.66 -7.13
CA LEU A 49 5.21 2.79 -6.75
C LEU A 49 4.74 2.70 -5.29
N TRP A 50 4.53 1.50 -4.76
CA TRP A 50 4.24 1.29 -3.35
C TRP A 50 5.40 1.71 -2.45
N MET A 51 6.64 1.33 -2.79
CA MET A 51 7.84 1.75 -2.07
C MET A 51 8.02 3.27 -2.13
N LEU A 52 7.77 3.87 -3.30
CA LEU A 52 7.83 5.33 -3.48
C LEU A 52 6.77 6.04 -2.61
N ALA A 53 5.51 5.56 -2.63
CA ALA A 53 4.44 6.10 -1.80
C ALA A 53 4.80 6.03 -0.31
N ARG A 54 5.34 4.88 0.12
CA ARG A 54 5.77 4.67 1.49
C ARG A 54 6.92 5.57 1.92
N HIS A 55 7.89 5.78 1.03
CA HIS A 55 8.99 6.72 1.25
C HIS A 55 8.48 8.16 1.39
N GLN A 56 7.55 8.58 0.52
CA GLN A 56 6.96 9.92 0.57
C GLN A 56 6.12 10.15 1.83
N LEU A 57 5.45 9.13 2.34
CA LEU A 57 4.71 9.20 3.60
C LEU A 57 5.66 9.32 4.81
N GLY A 58 6.84 8.69 4.75
CA GLY A 58 7.89 8.81 5.75
C GLY A 58 7.41 8.53 7.18
N GLU A 59 7.70 9.44 8.10
CA GLU A 59 7.31 9.34 9.51
C GLU A 59 5.80 9.56 9.77
N SER A 60 5.07 10.05 8.76
CA SER A 60 3.60 10.18 8.84
C SER A 60 2.90 8.83 8.73
N PHE A 61 3.64 7.77 8.36
CA PHE A 61 3.11 6.41 8.36
C PHE A 61 2.89 5.93 9.80
N ALA A 62 1.62 5.80 10.20
CA ALA A 62 1.22 5.20 11.46
C ALA A 62 0.35 3.96 11.20
N VAL A 63 0.55 2.91 12.02
CA VAL A 63 -0.29 1.71 11.96
C VAL A 63 -1.72 2.00 12.43
N ARG A 64 -1.87 3.00 13.29
CA ARG A 64 -3.16 3.57 13.71
C ARG A 64 -3.43 4.85 12.94
N ALA A 65 -4.70 5.15 12.70
CA ALA A 65 -5.15 6.40 12.11
C ALA A 65 -4.85 7.57 13.08
N GLU A 66 -3.63 8.10 13.01
CA GLU A 66 -3.19 9.27 13.76
C GLU A 66 -2.82 10.37 12.76
N ALA A 67 -3.44 11.52 12.87
CA ALA A 67 -3.18 12.66 12.01
C ALA A 67 -1.90 13.40 12.46
N LYS A 68 -0.72 12.86 12.13
CA LYS A 68 0.56 13.51 12.45
C LYS A 68 0.89 14.64 11.48
N ARG A 69 0.66 14.44 10.20
CA ARG A 69 0.98 15.39 9.13
C ARG A 69 0.19 15.06 7.88
N LEU A 70 -0.36 16.06 7.23
CA LEU A 70 -0.99 15.94 5.92
C LEU A 70 0.09 15.95 4.82
N VAL A 71 0.28 14.81 4.16
CA VAL A 71 1.22 14.68 3.04
C VAL A 71 0.48 14.92 1.73
N THR A 72 0.89 15.94 0.98
CA THR A 72 0.20 16.40 -0.25
C THR A 72 1.10 16.46 -1.47
N HIS A 73 2.31 15.90 -1.41
CA HIS A 73 3.31 15.93 -2.47
C HIS A 73 3.54 14.56 -3.12
N GLY A 74 4.21 14.53 -4.24
CA GLY A 74 4.54 13.32 -4.97
C GLY A 74 3.28 12.56 -5.42
N LEU A 75 3.19 11.26 -5.15
CA LEU A 75 2.03 10.43 -5.46
C LEU A 75 0.76 10.92 -4.72
N TYR A 76 0.93 11.44 -3.50
CA TYR A 76 -0.17 11.99 -2.70
C TYR A 76 -0.73 13.31 -3.24
N SER A 77 -0.08 13.94 -4.21
CA SER A 77 -0.64 15.13 -4.87
C SER A 77 -1.85 14.80 -5.77
N ARG A 78 -2.00 13.55 -6.18
CA ARG A 78 -3.06 13.10 -7.09
C ARG A 78 -3.93 12.00 -6.49
N ILE A 79 -3.34 11.09 -5.71
CA ILE A 79 -3.99 9.89 -5.16
C ILE A 79 -3.93 9.98 -3.63
N ARG A 80 -5.08 9.86 -2.96
CA ARG A 80 -5.14 9.93 -1.48
C ARG A 80 -4.57 8.69 -0.79
N HIS A 81 -4.76 7.52 -1.40
CA HIS A 81 -4.38 6.24 -0.81
C HIS A 81 -3.43 5.42 -1.71
N PRO A 82 -2.29 6.00 -2.15
CA PRO A 82 -1.39 5.33 -3.10
C PRO A 82 -0.77 4.04 -2.53
N ILE A 83 -0.55 3.97 -1.21
CA ILE A 83 -0.04 2.75 -0.55
C ILE A 83 -1.02 1.60 -0.72
N TYR A 84 -2.31 1.82 -0.56
CA TYR A 84 -3.32 0.76 -0.71
C TYR A 84 -3.48 0.34 -2.17
N LEU A 85 -3.50 1.30 -3.10
CA LEU A 85 -3.60 1.03 -4.54
C LEU A 85 -2.40 0.22 -5.04
N PHE A 86 -1.20 0.75 -4.86
CA PHE A 86 0.00 0.14 -5.43
C PHE A 86 0.44 -1.12 -4.69
N GLY A 87 0.22 -1.19 -3.38
CA GLY A 87 0.38 -2.43 -2.63
C GLY A 87 -0.57 -3.51 -3.12
N GLY A 88 -1.82 -3.16 -3.40
CA GLY A 88 -2.79 -4.05 -4.00
C GLY A 88 -2.33 -4.60 -5.36
N LEU A 89 -1.88 -3.73 -6.27
CA LEU A 89 -1.36 -4.15 -7.57
C LEU A 89 -0.14 -5.05 -7.44
N ALA A 90 0.79 -4.74 -6.54
CA ALA A 90 1.97 -5.54 -6.29
C ALA A 90 1.60 -6.97 -5.89
N PHE A 91 0.72 -7.15 -4.91
CA PHE A 91 0.28 -8.48 -4.46
C PHE A 91 -0.57 -9.22 -5.50
N LEU A 92 -1.46 -8.51 -6.19
CA LEU A 92 -2.25 -9.09 -7.29
C LEU A 92 -1.34 -9.74 -8.33
N GLY A 93 -0.31 -9.00 -8.77
CA GLY A 93 0.66 -9.52 -9.73
C GLY A 93 1.42 -10.75 -9.21
N VAL A 94 1.83 -10.74 -7.93
CA VAL A 94 2.47 -11.90 -7.29
C VAL A 94 1.56 -13.13 -7.27
N PHE A 95 0.28 -12.98 -6.92
CA PHE A 95 -0.66 -14.11 -6.92
C PHE A 95 -0.88 -14.68 -8.31
N LEU A 96 -0.86 -13.84 -9.34
CA LEU A 96 -0.91 -14.30 -10.74
C LEU A 96 0.34 -15.10 -11.10
N VAL A 97 1.54 -14.63 -10.75
CA VAL A 97 2.80 -15.37 -10.98
C VAL A 97 2.80 -16.72 -10.26
N LEU A 98 2.32 -16.76 -9.02
CA LEU A 98 2.31 -17.99 -8.23
C LEU A 98 1.15 -18.95 -8.59
N GLY A 99 0.19 -18.52 -9.41
CA GLY A 99 -1.01 -19.31 -9.73
C GLY A 99 -1.92 -19.54 -8.53
N TRP A 100 -1.84 -18.69 -7.52
CA TRP A 100 -2.56 -18.85 -6.26
C TRP A 100 -3.95 -18.19 -6.30
N TYR A 101 -4.78 -18.61 -7.23
CA TYR A 101 -6.09 -18.00 -7.48
C TYR A 101 -7.05 -18.08 -6.29
N VAL A 102 -6.97 -19.12 -5.47
CA VAL A 102 -7.80 -19.27 -4.26
C VAL A 102 -7.52 -18.13 -3.26
N TRP A 103 -6.27 -17.66 -3.19
CA TRP A 103 -5.88 -16.56 -2.32
C TRP A 103 -6.40 -15.20 -2.77
N LEU A 104 -6.87 -15.08 -4.02
CA LEU A 104 -7.50 -13.84 -4.50
C LEU A 104 -8.77 -13.50 -3.71
N VAL A 105 -9.49 -14.49 -3.20
CA VAL A 105 -10.68 -14.24 -2.35
C VAL A 105 -10.27 -13.60 -1.03
N ILE A 106 -9.23 -14.12 -0.38
CA ILE A 106 -8.69 -13.56 0.86
C ILE A 106 -8.12 -12.16 0.60
N PHE A 107 -7.41 -12.00 -0.52
CA PHE A 107 -6.88 -10.72 -0.96
C PHE A 107 -7.97 -9.67 -1.16
N LEU A 108 -9.08 -10.03 -1.80
CA LEU A 108 -10.24 -9.16 -1.96
C LEU A 108 -10.85 -8.76 -0.61
N ALA A 109 -11.00 -9.72 0.31
CA ALA A 109 -11.50 -9.44 1.66
C ALA A 109 -10.59 -8.45 2.42
N ILE A 110 -9.28 -8.62 2.31
CA ILE A 110 -8.30 -7.68 2.88
C ILE A 110 -8.45 -6.28 2.26
N HIS A 111 -8.65 -6.18 0.94
CA HIS A 111 -8.83 -4.89 0.25
C HIS A 111 -10.12 -4.18 0.66
N VAL A 112 -11.21 -4.94 0.87
CA VAL A 112 -12.46 -4.41 1.44
C VAL A 112 -12.21 -3.87 2.85
N ALA A 113 -11.48 -4.60 3.71
CA ALA A 113 -11.11 -4.12 5.04
C ALA A 113 -10.23 -2.85 4.98
N GLN A 114 -9.28 -2.80 4.04
CA GLN A 114 -8.45 -1.60 3.82
C GLN A 114 -9.27 -0.40 3.34
N TYR A 115 -10.32 -0.62 2.53
CA TYR A 115 -11.24 0.45 2.15
C TYR A 115 -11.91 1.09 3.36
N PHE A 116 -12.44 0.28 4.28
CA PHE A 116 -13.05 0.80 5.51
C PHE A 116 -12.03 1.49 6.42
N ARG A 117 -10.81 0.97 6.48
CA ARG A 117 -9.71 1.61 7.19
C ARG A 117 -9.38 2.98 6.61
N ALA A 118 -9.22 3.07 5.29
CA ALA A 118 -8.94 4.34 4.60
C ALA A 118 -10.05 5.38 4.84
N ARG A 119 -11.31 4.95 4.88
CA ARG A 119 -12.44 5.84 5.23
C ARG A 119 -12.33 6.40 6.65
N ARG A 120 -11.88 5.59 7.61
CA ARG A 120 -11.62 6.07 8.97
C ARG A 120 -10.44 7.03 9.02
N GLU A 121 -9.38 6.76 8.27
CA GLU A 121 -8.23 7.67 8.14
C GLU A 121 -8.67 9.02 7.55
N GLU A 122 -9.54 9.04 6.53
CA GLU A 122 -10.10 10.27 5.97
C GLU A 122 -10.89 11.09 7.01
N GLN A 123 -11.66 10.44 7.88
CA GLN A 123 -12.39 11.12 8.96
C GLN A 123 -11.44 11.77 9.96
N VAL A 124 -10.43 11.04 10.43
CA VAL A 124 -9.41 11.55 11.36
C VAL A 124 -8.63 12.72 10.74
N LEU A 125 -8.29 12.63 9.46
CA LEU A 125 -7.62 13.73 8.75
C LEU A 125 -8.53 14.94 8.58
N ALA A 126 -9.82 14.73 8.29
CA ALA A 126 -10.79 15.81 8.18
C ALA A 126 -11.01 16.54 9.51
N GLU A 127 -11.06 15.81 10.63
CA GLU A 127 -11.18 16.37 11.97
C GLU A 127 -9.92 17.15 12.37
N ALA A 128 -8.73 16.62 12.06
CA ALA A 128 -7.46 17.22 12.45
C ALA A 128 -7.05 18.43 11.60
N PHE A 129 -7.33 18.41 10.29
CA PHE A 129 -6.84 19.42 9.35
C PHE A 129 -7.96 20.30 8.74
N GLY A 130 -9.22 20.02 9.02
CA GLY A 130 -10.36 20.85 8.64
C GLY A 130 -10.39 21.24 7.15
N ASP A 131 -10.37 22.55 6.88
CA ASP A 131 -10.46 23.09 5.52
C ASP A 131 -9.27 22.71 4.63
N ALA A 132 -8.07 22.61 5.18
CA ALA A 132 -6.88 22.16 4.44
C ALA A 132 -7.06 20.73 3.88
N TYR A 133 -7.69 19.83 4.65
CA TYR A 133 -8.01 18.50 4.16
C TYR A 133 -9.13 18.51 3.11
N ARG A 134 -10.16 19.35 3.28
CA ARG A 134 -11.25 19.49 2.29
C ARG A 134 -10.72 19.96 0.93
N GLU A 135 -9.84 20.95 0.93
CA GLU A 135 -9.18 21.45 -0.28
C GLU A 135 -8.30 20.37 -0.93
N TYR A 136 -7.52 19.65 -0.13
CA TYR A 136 -6.74 18.51 -0.60
C TYR A 136 -7.63 17.43 -1.22
N LYS A 137 -8.74 17.09 -0.58
CA LYS A 137 -9.70 16.08 -1.05
C LYS A 137 -10.36 16.48 -2.37
N ALA A 138 -10.64 17.77 -2.58
CA ALA A 138 -11.28 18.27 -3.79
C ALA A 138 -10.38 18.14 -5.05
N ARG A 139 -9.06 18.21 -4.88
CA ARG A 139 -8.10 18.14 -5.99
C ARG A 139 -7.44 16.76 -6.21
N THR A 140 -7.79 15.78 -5.39
CA THR A 140 -7.20 14.44 -5.44
C THR A 140 -8.27 13.38 -5.65
N THR A 141 -7.88 12.28 -6.34
CA THR A 141 -8.72 11.09 -6.46
C THR A 141 -8.50 10.14 -5.29
N TRP A 142 -9.43 9.22 -5.09
CA TRP A 142 -9.29 8.20 -4.06
C TRP A 142 -8.19 7.20 -4.45
N PHE A 143 -8.22 6.79 -5.73
CA PHE A 143 -7.20 6.03 -6.43
C PHE A 143 -6.71 6.81 -7.64
#